data_f95288a41a00c2c32a1c78efaf573dc3
#
_entry.id   f95288a41a00c2c32a1c78efaf573dc3
#
_cell.length_a   1.000
_cell.length_b   1.000
_cell.length_c   1.000
_cell.angle_alpha   90.00
_cell.angle_beta   90.00
_cell.angle_gamma   90.00
#
_symmetry.space_group_name_H-M   'P 1'
#
loop_
_entity.id
_entity.type
_entity.pdbx_description
1 polymer ?
#
loop_
_entity_poly.entity_id
_entity_poly.type
_entity_poly.pdbx_seq_one_letter_code
_entity_poly.pdbx_strand_id
1 'polypeptide(L)'
;MYDGFKARAGLVYDQLKHPSTAFVVVATPDGAALREAAYFAGRLAADRMPLGALVVNRIHQAGPVPRVPAAARHRLAGDGTDGRMLADLLELHDGLEAVAAAEQRRVQDLLATVPNLGVVQVPLLPDDVHDIAGLRRLGAHLFA
;
A
#
# COMPACT_ATOMS: atom_id res chain seq x y z
N MET A 1 24.34 -30.56 22.26
CA MET A 1 24.25 -29.37 21.37
C MET A 1 22.82 -29.13 20.80
N TYR A 2 22.10 -30.15 20.42
CA TYR A 2 20.73 -30.05 19.85
C TYR A 2 19.71 -29.49 20.86
N ASP A 3 19.75 -29.91 22.13
CA ASP A 3 18.80 -29.46 23.15
C ASP A 3 18.93 -27.96 23.47
N GLY A 4 20.18 -27.44 23.50
CA GLY A 4 20.41 -26.01 23.69
C GLY A 4 19.93 -25.13 22.52
N PHE A 5 19.95 -25.66 21.30
CA PHE A 5 19.37 -24.95 20.13
C PHE A 5 17.86 -24.95 20.21
N LYS A 6 17.22 -26.08 20.52
CA LYS A 6 15.76 -26.20 20.66
C LYS A 6 15.24 -25.32 21.79
N ALA A 7 15.93 -25.25 22.93
CA ALA A 7 15.56 -24.37 24.04
C ALA A 7 15.60 -22.88 23.61
N ARG A 8 16.68 -22.45 22.93
CA ARG A 8 16.78 -21.06 22.44
C ARG A 8 15.70 -20.74 21.39
N ALA A 9 15.40 -21.66 20.46
CA ALA A 9 14.34 -21.49 19.49
C ALA A 9 12.97 -21.34 20.18
N GLY A 10 12.72 -22.10 21.26
CA GLY A 10 11.53 -21.95 22.09
C GLY A 10 11.40 -20.55 22.70
N LEU A 11 12.47 -20.04 23.31
CA LEU A 11 12.47 -18.69 23.90
C LEU A 11 12.21 -17.59 22.87
N VAL A 12 12.76 -17.72 21.65
CA VAL A 12 12.48 -16.78 20.57
C VAL A 12 11.01 -16.85 20.15
N TYR A 13 10.46 -18.05 20.02
CA TYR A 13 9.05 -18.23 19.64
C TYR A 13 8.10 -17.67 20.71
N ASP A 14 8.42 -17.85 22.00
CA ASP A 14 7.66 -17.29 23.11
C ASP A 14 7.72 -15.75 23.10
N GLN A 15 8.90 -15.17 22.78
CA GLN A 15 9.05 -13.72 22.65
C GLN A 15 8.22 -13.17 21.48
N LEU A 16 8.14 -13.88 20.35
CA LEU A 16 7.32 -13.47 19.19
C LEU A 16 5.82 -13.46 19.52
N LYS A 17 5.37 -14.27 20.48
CA LYS A 17 3.98 -14.31 20.96
C LYS A 17 3.70 -13.36 22.13
N HIS A 18 4.75 -12.76 22.69
CA HIS A 18 4.60 -11.94 23.87
C HIS A 18 3.78 -10.66 23.57
N PRO A 19 2.89 -10.20 24.47
CA PRO A 19 2.08 -8.99 24.26
C PRO A 19 2.88 -7.70 24.00
N SER A 20 4.18 -7.67 24.39
CA SER A 20 5.07 -6.55 24.06
C SER A 20 5.65 -6.60 22.65
N THR A 21 5.37 -7.65 21.88
CA THR A 21 5.74 -7.79 20.48
C THR A 21 4.54 -7.36 19.60
N ALA A 22 4.79 -6.67 18.50
CA ALA A 22 3.79 -6.38 17.49
C ALA A 22 4.36 -6.65 16.10
N PHE A 23 3.63 -7.40 15.29
CA PHE A 23 3.95 -7.56 13.88
C PHE A 23 3.29 -6.47 13.07
N VAL A 24 4.04 -5.88 12.15
CA VAL A 24 3.51 -4.99 11.12
C VAL A 24 3.78 -5.64 9.77
N VAL A 25 2.72 -5.93 9.04
CA VAL A 25 2.83 -6.46 7.68
C VAL A 25 2.88 -5.29 6.72
N VAL A 26 3.85 -5.28 5.82
CA VAL A 26 3.99 -4.24 4.79
C VAL A 26 3.83 -4.88 3.42
N ALA A 27 2.96 -4.33 2.59
CA ALA A 27 2.70 -4.82 1.23
C ALA A 27 2.53 -3.64 0.26
N THR A 28 2.75 -3.89 -1.02
CA THR A 28 2.36 -2.98 -2.11
C THR A 28 0.91 -3.28 -2.55
N PRO A 29 0.23 -2.34 -3.24
CA PRO A 29 -1.20 -2.51 -3.61
C PRO A 29 -1.43 -3.44 -4.81
N ASP A 30 -0.42 -4.20 -5.23
CA ASP A 30 -0.59 -5.23 -6.25
C ASP A 30 -1.28 -6.48 -5.72
N GLY A 31 -2.00 -7.19 -6.60
CA GLY A 31 -2.84 -8.29 -6.18
C GLY A 31 -2.07 -9.50 -5.65
N ALA A 32 -0.80 -9.70 -6.02
CA ALA A 32 0.03 -10.80 -5.50
C ALA A 32 0.48 -10.50 -4.08
N ALA A 33 1.08 -9.31 -3.85
CA ALA A 33 1.56 -8.89 -2.53
C ALA A 33 0.42 -8.81 -1.50
N LEU A 34 -0.77 -8.30 -1.89
CA LEU A 34 -1.91 -8.26 -0.99
C LEU A 34 -2.45 -9.65 -0.63
N ARG A 35 -2.45 -10.62 -1.54
CA ARG A 35 -2.80 -12.01 -1.21
C ARG A 35 -1.80 -12.65 -0.24
N GLU A 36 -0.51 -12.42 -0.45
CA GLU A 36 0.54 -12.89 0.47
C GLU A 36 0.41 -12.24 1.85
N ALA A 37 0.14 -10.94 1.90
CA ALA A 37 -0.11 -10.21 3.13
C ALA A 37 -1.32 -10.77 3.89
N ALA A 38 -2.43 -11.06 3.21
CA ALA A 38 -3.61 -11.69 3.79
C ALA A 38 -3.29 -13.08 4.35
N TYR A 39 -2.58 -13.90 3.58
CA TYR A 39 -2.15 -15.23 4.03
C TYR A 39 -1.26 -15.15 5.27
N PHE A 40 -0.28 -14.24 5.26
CA PHE A 40 0.64 -14.07 6.39
C PHE A 40 -0.07 -13.55 7.63
N ALA A 41 -0.97 -12.58 7.48
CA ALA A 41 -1.83 -12.09 8.57
C ALA A 41 -2.66 -13.23 9.18
N GLY A 42 -3.26 -14.08 8.35
CA GLY A 42 -3.97 -15.27 8.80
C GLY A 42 -3.09 -16.26 9.57
N ARG A 43 -1.83 -16.47 9.11
CA ARG A 43 -0.86 -17.31 9.82
C ARG A 43 -0.46 -16.74 11.18
N LEU A 44 -0.18 -15.44 11.25
CA LEU A 44 0.10 -14.78 12.54
C LEU A 44 -1.05 -14.95 13.52
N ALA A 45 -2.29 -14.76 13.06
CA ALA A 45 -3.48 -14.95 13.87
C ALA A 45 -3.63 -16.41 14.37
N ALA A 46 -3.43 -17.40 13.47
CA ALA A 46 -3.50 -18.82 13.81
C ALA A 46 -2.45 -19.23 14.83
N ASP A 47 -1.25 -18.67 14.74
CA ASP A 47 -0.14 -18.91 15.67
C ASP A 47 -0.21 -18.05 16.94
N ARG A 48 -1.26 -17.22 17.10
CA ARG A 48 -1.46 -16.28 18.21
C ARG A 48 -0.32 -15.28 18.36
N MET A 49 0.24 -14.84 17.26
CA MET A 49 1.24 -13.78 17.21
C MET A 49 0.53 -12.42 17.07
N PRO A 50 0.92 -11.38 17.85
CA PRO A 50 0.21 -10.10 17.86
C PRO A 50 0.41 -9.34 16.55
N LEU A 51 -0.60 -9.31 15.70
CA LEU A 51 -0.63 -8.50 14.48
C LEU A 51 -1.16 -7.10 14.85
N GLY A 52 -0.29 -6.09 14.77
CA GLY A 52 -0.62 -4.71 15.14
C GLY A 52 -1.21 -3.90 14.00
N ALA A 53 -0.65 -4.02 12.80
CA ALA A 53 -1.12 -3.26 11.65
C ALA A 53 -0.72 -3.89 10.32
N LEU A 54 -1.41 -3.48 9.26
CA LEU A 54 -1.02 -3.65 7.86
C LEU A 54 -0.70 -2.26 7.28
N VAL A 55 0.46 -2.13 6.65
CA VAL A 55 0.84 -0.94 5.89
C VAL A 55 0.78 -1.26 4.40
N VAL A 56 -0.12 -0.62 3.68
CA VAL A 56 -0.13 -0.70 2.21
C VAL A 56 0.65 0.48 1.67
N ASN A 57 1.84 0.19 1.16
CA ASN A 57 2.82 1.18 0.73
C ASN A 57 2.75 1.41 -0.79
N ARG A 58 3.11 2.62 -1.22
CA ARG A 58 3.20 3.03 -2.64
C ARG A 58 1.85 3.02 -3.36
N ILE A 59 0.79 3.48 -2.69
CA ILE A 59 -0.54 3.62 -3.29
C ILE A 59 -0.55 4.84 -4.22
N HIS A 60 -1.04 4.67 -5.42
CA HIS A 60 -1.31 5.80 -6.31
C HIS A 60 -2.49 6.61 -5.79
N GLN A 61 -2.31 7.92 -5.74
CA GLN A 61 -3.39 8.84 -5.37
C GLN A 61 -4.06 9.39 -6.62
N ALA A 62 -5.39 9.47 -6.57
CA ALA A 62 -6.16 10.21 -7.57
C ALA A 62 -5.78 11.69 -7.51
N GLY A 63 -5.54 12.29 -8.67
CA GLY A 63 -5.21 13.71 -8.76
C GLY A 63 -6.46 14.60 -8.60
N PRO A 64 -6.29 15.89 -8.32
CA PRO A 64 -7.39 16.83 -8.19
C PRO A 64 -7.99 17.26 -9.54
N VAL A 65 -7.51 16.72 -10.67
CA VAL A 65 -7.93 17.12 -12.00
C VAL A 65 -9.26 16.42 -12.35
N PRO A 66 -10.31 17.17 -12.73
CA PRO A 66 -11.57 16.58 -13.14
C PRO A 66 -11.41 15.73 -14.40
N ARG A 67 -12.13 14.61 -14.45
CA ARG A 67 -12.14 13.76 -15.63
C ARG A 67 -12.73 14.53 -16.82
N VAL A 68 -11.97 14.63 -17.92
CA VAL A 68 -12.39 15.29 -19.15
C VAL A 68 -13.01 14.24 -20.11
N PRO A 69 -14.24 14.45 -20.61
CA PRO A 69 -14.87 13.52 -21.56
C PRO A 69 -14.04 13.31 -22.82
N ALA A 70 -14.05 12.09 -23.37
CA ALA A 70 -13.27 11.73 -24.55
C ALA A 70 -13.53 12.65 -25.75
N ALA A 71 -14.80 13.06 -25.99
CA ALA A 71 -15.16 14.00 -27.05
C ALA A 71 -14.50 15.39 -26.88
N ALA A 72 -14.31 15.85 -25.64
CA ALA A 72 -13.62 17.11 -25.38
C ALA A 72 -12.11 16.98 -25.60
N ARG A 73 -11.51 15.87 -25.19
CA ARG A 73 -10.08 15.56 -25.49
C ARG A 73 -9.80 15.48 -26.99
N HIS A 74 -10.69 14.83 -27.74
CA HIS A 74 -10.55 14.74 -29.20
C HIS A 74 -10.58 16.13 -29.89
N ARG A 75 -11.42 17.05 -29.38
CA ARG A 75 -11.42 18.44 -29.88
C ARG A 75 -10.11 19.16 -29.54
N LEU A 76 -9.59 19.00 -28.31
CA LEU A 76 -8.31 19.57 -27.92
C LEU A 76 -7.18 19.06 -28.80
N ALA A 77 -7.14 17.77 -29.12
CA ALA A 77 -6.11 17.18 -29.97
C ALA A 77 -6.09 17.76 -31.40
N GLY A 78 -7.21 18.31 -31.87
CA GLY A 78 -7.32 19.02 -33.17
C GLY A 78 -6.80 20.46 -33.13
N ASP A 79 -6.53 21.03 -31.96
CA ASP A 79 -6.16 22.44 -31.77
C ASP A 79 -4.64 22.65 -31.71
N GLY A 80 -3.91 22.12 -32.68
CA GLY A 80 -2.48 22.26 -32.83
C GLY A 80 -1.64 21.38 -31.88
N THR A 81 -0.38 21.76 -31.70
CA THR A 81 0.60 20.98 -30.92
C THR A 81 0.27 20.99 -29.42
N ASP A 82 -0.08 22.16 -28.88
CA ASP A 82 -0.39 22.31 -27.45
C ASP A 82 -1.68 21.58 -27.08
N GLY A 83 -2.67 21.60 -27.96
CA GLY A 83 -3.91 20.84 -27.78
C GLY A 83 -3.69 19.32 -27.76
N ARG A 84 -2.78 18.82 -28.62
CA ARG A 84 -2.40 17.40 -28.60
C ARG A 84 -1.68 17.03 -27.31
N MET A 85 -0.70 17.81 -26.91
CA MET A 85 0.03 17.57 -25.65
C MET A 85 -0.92 17.56 -24.44
N LEU A 86 -1.86 18.49 -24.38
CA LEU A 86 -2.87 18.51 -23.32
C LEU A 86 -3.77 17.27 -23.36
N ALA A 87 -4.19 16.84 -24.54
CA ALA A 87 -5.00 15.62 -24.69
C ALA A 87 -4.26 14.37 -24.20
N ASP A 88 -2.96 14.24 -24.54
CA ASP A 88 -2.10 13.14 -24.11
C ASP A 88 -1.88 13.15 -22.57
N LEU A 89 -1.69 14.32 -21.96
CA LEU A 89 -1.57 14.46 -20.50
C LEU A 89 -2.88 14.07 -19.80
N LEU A 90 -4.02 14.43 -20.34
CA LEU A 90 -5.33 14.04 -19.80
C LEU A 90 -5.57 12.53 -19.94
N GLU A 91 -5.09 11.89 -21.00
CA GLU A 91 -5.16 10.44 -21.15
C GLU A 91 -4.27 9.72 -20.14
N LEU A 92 -3.05 10.20 -19.94
CA LEU A 92 -2.15 9.71 -18.90
C LEU A 92 -2.77 9.85 -17.51
N HIS A 93 -3.38 11.00 -17.22
CA HIS A 93 -4.06 11.24 -15.96
C HIS A 93 -5.21 10.24 -15.73
N ASP A 94 -6.07 10.01 -16.73
CA ASP A 94 -7.15 9.01 -16.63
C ASP A 94 -6.60 7.59 -16.41
N GLY A 95 -5.44 7.26 -16.99
CA GLY A 95 -4.74 6.00 -16.76
C GLY A 95 -4.31 5.83 -15.30
N LEU A 96 -3.70 6.89 -14.72
CA LEU A 96 -3.30 6.90 -13.31
C LEU A 96 -4.50 6.82 -12.37
N GLU A 97 -5.59 7.52 -12.67
CA GLU A 97 -6.86 7.42 -11.94
C GLU A 97 -7.42 5.99 -11.93
N ALA A 98 -7.36 5.32 -13.08
CA ALA A 98 -7.81 3.93 -13.20
C ALA A 98 -6.95 2.98 -12.35
N VAL A 99 -5.62 3.20 -12.31
CA VAL A 99 -4.70 2.45 -11.45
C VAL A 99 -5.04 2.69 -9.97
N ALA A 100 -5.13 3.95 -9.54
CA ALA A 100 -5.46 4.30 -8.15
C ALA A 100 -6.79 3.66 -7.71
N ALA A 101 -7.83 3.73 -8.56
CA ALA A 101 -9.12 3.12 -8.29
C ALA A 101 -9.05 1.59 -8.20
N ALA A 102 -8.22 0.94 -9.02
CA ALA A 102 -8.01 -0.50 -8.96
C ALA A 102 -7.27 -0.93 -7.70
N GLU A 103 -6.26 -0.17 -7.29
CA GLU A 103 -5.53 -0.39 -6.03
C GLU A 103 -6.44 -0.24 -4.83
N GLN A 104 -7.25 0.80 -4.77
CA GLN A 104 -8.21 1.00 -3.69
C GLN A 104 -9.22 -0.15 -3.58
N ARG A 105 -9.74 -0.66 -4.69
CA ARG A 105 -10.63 -1.84 -4.67
C ARG A 105 -9.93 -3.05 -4.06
N ARG A 106 -8.69 -3.35 -4.48
CA ARG A 106 -7.92 -4.49 -3.93
C ARG A 106 -7.67 -4.34 -2.42
N VAL A 107 -7.40 -3.12 -1.96
CA VAL A 107 -7.24 -2.85 -0.52
C VAL A 107 -8.54 -3.08 0.23
N GLN A 108 -9.69 -2.64 -0.32
CA GLN A 108 -10.99 -2.90 0.28
C GLN A 108 -11.33 -4.40 0.31
N ASP A 109 -11.02 -5.14 -0.75
CA ASP A 109 -11.21 -6.59 -0.79
C ASP A 109 -10.37 -7.28 0.29
N LEU A 110 -9.12 -6.85 0.49
CA LEU A 110 -8.26 -7.36 1.57
C LEU A 110 -8.86 -7.05 2.95
N LEU A 111 -9.32 -5.83 3.19
CA LEU A 111 -9.94 -5.43 4.46
C LEU A 111 -11.15 -6.28 4.82
N ALA A 112 -11.93 -6.71 3.83
CA ALA A 112 -13.05 -7.61 4.04
C ALA A 112 -12.62 -9.00 4.54
N THR A 113 -11.37 -9.42 4.29
CA THR A 113 -10.84 -10.73 4.72
C THR A 113 -10.17 -10.71 6.09
N VAL A 114 -9.76 -9.54 6.58
CA VAL A 114 -9.04 -9.35 7.86
C VAL A 114 -9.76 -8.31 8.73
N PRO A 115 -10.95 -8.61 9.25
CA PRO A 115 -11.71 -7.66 10.04
C PRO A 115 -10.95 -7.23 11.30
N ASN A 116 -11.10 -5.97 11.70
CA ASN A 116 -10.49 -5.35 12.88
C ASN A 116 -8.96 -5.14 12.80
N LEU A 117 -8.33 -5.32 11.64
CA LEU A 117 -6.94 -4.97 11.44
C LEU A 117 -6.81 -3.47 11.11
N GLY A 118 -5.98 -2.76 11.86
CA GLY A 118 -5.59 -1.39 11.53
C GLY A 118 -4.82 -1.37 10.20
N VAL A 119 -5.30 -0.59 9.23
CA VAL A 119 -4.62 -0.45 7.94
C VAL A 119 -4.20 0.99 7.74
N VAL A 120 -2.93 1.18 7.44
CA VAL A 120 -2.34 2.46 7.06
C VAL A 120 -1.99 2.43 5.58
N GLN A 121 -2.40 3.44 4.86
CA GLN A 121 -2.07 3.60 3.44
C GLN A 121 -1.01 4.69 3.28
N VAL A 122 0.11 4.33 2.66
CA VAL A 122 1.19 5.25 2.35
C VAL A 122 1.21 5.52 0.85
N PRO A 123 1.10 6.78 0.42
CA PRO A 123 1.12 7.11 -1.01
C PRO A 123 2.48 6.81 -1.65
N LEU A 124 2.48 6.62 -2.95
CA LEU A 124 3.70 6.66 -3.74
C LEU A 124 4.29 8.07 -3.63
N LEU A 125 5.42 8.18 -2.95
CA LEU A 125 6.12 9.44 -2.80
C LEU A 125 6.86 9.81 -4.09
N PRO A 126 7.02 11.11 -4.40
CA PRO A 126 7.70 11.54 -5.64
C PRO A 126 9.18 11.15 -5.67
N ASP A 127 9.80 11.04 -4.50
CA ASP A 127 11.22 10.69 -4.33
C ASP A 127 11.42 9.55 -3.37
N ASP A 128 12.51 8.81 -3.51
CA ASP A 128 12.91 7.77 -2.56
C ASP A 128 13.26 8.39 -1.20
N VAL A 129 12.94 7.66 -0.14
CA VAL A 129 13.21 8.09 1.23
C VAL A 129 14.64 7.68 1.61
N HIS A 130 15.55 8.64 1.65
CA HIS A 130 16.98 8.44 1.97
C HIS A 130 17.53 9.44 2.99
N ASP A 131 16.70 10.38 3.47
CA ASP A 131 17.08 11.40 4.44
C ASP A 131 16.03 11.57 5.57
N ILE A 132 16.37 12.38 6.56
CA ILE A 132 15.48 12.66 7.71
C ILE A 132 14.21 13.40 7.26
N ALA A 133 14.28 14.24 6.24
CA ALA A 133 13.12 14.96 5.73
C ALA A 133 12.12 14.00 5.07
N GLY A 134 12.64 13.05 4.27
CA GLY A 134 11.85 11.96 3.69
C GLY A 134 11.22 11.06 4.75
N LEU A 135 11.98 10.70 5.80
CA LEU A 135 11.46 9.93 6.94
C LEU A 135 10.34 10.66 7.67
N ARG A 136 10.45 11.98 7.86
CA ARG A 136 9.38 12.79 8.47
C ARG A 136 8.12 12.82 7.60
N ARG A 137 8.26 12.95 6.27
CA ARG A 137 7.12 12.86 5.34
C ARG A 137 6.43 11.50 5.43
N LEU A 138 7.22 10.41 5.42
CA LEU A 138 6.68 9.07 5.60
C LEU A 138 5.97 8.91 6.95
N GLY A 139 6.59 9.41 8.03
CA GLY A 139 6.02 9.36 9.38
C GLY A 139 4.68 10.07 9.49
N ALA A 140 4.48 11.18 8.77
CA ALA A 140 3.19 11.87 8.73
C ALA A 140 2.06 11.01 8.14
N HIS A 141 2.35 10.04 7.28
CA HIS A 141 1.36 9.09 6.77
C HIS A 141 1.17 7.88 7.70
N LEU A 142 2.19 7.51 8.46
CA LEU A 142 2.12 6.33 9.35
C LEU A 142 1.42 6.63 10.68
N PHE A 143 1.45 7.89 11.14
CA PHE A 143 0.98 8.29 12.46
C PHE A 143 -0.08 9.42 12.41
N ALA A 144 -0.78 9.55 11.26
CA ALA A 144 -1.86 10.52 11.05
C ALA A 144 -3.16 10.13 11.78
#